data_86e9edf4c76fae0e41b3ddf3cda01a5d
#
_entry.id   86e9edf4c76fae0e41b3ddf3cda01a5d
#
_cell.length_a   1.000
_cell.length_b   1.000
_cell.length_c   1.000
_cell.angle_alpha   90.00
_cell.angle_beta   90.00
_cell.angle_gamma   90.00
#
_symmetry.space_group_name_H-M   'P 1'
#
loop_
_entity.id
_entity.type
_entity.pdbx_description
1 polymer ?
#
loop_
_entity_poly.entity_id
_entity_poly.type
_entity_poly.pdbx_seq_one_letter_code
_entity_poly.pdbx_strand_id
1 'polypeptide(L)'
;MLVVTCLACAALAAAPADLAAQTIAPDTQNRPSISTSAPAPVAMQDVIADAIQDFKRIPSWTNIAILAAGGLGAAMGHTSDRSVSTAMSGSQRLGTVFGLGETAGGARMQLFGALGTYAVGRFSGHNKIATIGADLIQSQIVAQSMTAAIKMSVNRTRPDGTQYSFPSGHSSVTFATATVLQRDLGWKVGIPAYGFATYVAASRIQDKRHFLSDVAFGAAIGIVAGRSVTVGKGDTKFAVAPSATPGGGGISFTWLGSSR
;
A
#
# COMPACT_ATOMS: atom_id res chain seq x y z
N MET A 1 12.05 22.59 -5.75
CA MET A 1 12.19 21.17 -5.37
C MET A 1 11.27 20.78 -4.22
N LEU A 2 10.18 21.49 -3.97
CA LEU A 2 9.30 21.34 -2.76
C LEU A 2 7.83 21.04 -3.09
N VAL A 3 7.48 20.67 -4.32
CA VAL A 3 6.06 20.64 -4.78
C VAL A 3 5.44 19.24 -4.80
N VAL A 4 6.22 18.16 -4.75
CA VAL A 4 5.68 16.78 -4.90
C VAL A 4 5.28 16.14 -3.57
N THR A 5 5.75 16.63 -2.44
CA THR A 5 5.41 16.10 -1.09
C THR A 5 4.08 16.66 -0.55
N CYS A 6 3.51 17.70 -1.15
CA CYS A 6 2.36 18.44 -0.60
C CYS A 6 0.98 17.88 -1.02
N LEU A 7 0.89 17.03 -2.04
CA LEU A 7 -0.41 16.53 -2.55
C LEU A 7 -1.09 15.49 -1.63
N ALA A 8 -0.35 14.83 -0.77
CA ALA A 8 -0.94 13.87 0.17
C ALA A 8 -1.51 14.55 1.44
N CYS A 9 -1.02 15.75 1.81
CA CYS A 9 -1.48 16.47 3.01
C CYS A 9 -2.70 17.38 2.77
N ALA A 10 -2.94 17.83 1.55
CA ALA A 10 -4.02 18.79 1.25
C ALA A 10 -5.43 18.20 1.22
N ALA A 11 -5.58 16.88 1.16
CA ALA A 11 -6.90 16.23 1.11
C ALA A 11 -7.57 16.01 2.47
N LEU A 12 -6.93 16.38 3.59
CA LEU A 12 -7.45 16.12 4.95
C LEU A 12 -8.18 17.32 5.60
N ALA A 13 -8.31 18.48 4.95
CA ALA A 13 -8.76 19.73 5.59
C ALA A 13 -10.23 20.12 5.35
N ALA A 14 -11.08 19.30 4.74
CA ALA A 14 -12.48 19.68 4.49
C ALA A 14 -13.45 18.55 4.87
N ALA A 15 -13.90 18.56 6.13
CA ALA A 15 -15.16 17.93 6.53
C ALA A 15 -16.07 19.01 7.15
N PRO A 16 -17.30 19.21 6.64
CA PRO A 16 -18.23 20.15 7.25
C PRO A 16 -18.85 19.56 8.52
N ALA A 17 -18.89 20.38 9.58
CA ALA A 17 -19.75 20.19 10.72
C ALA A 17 -21.16 20.67 10.32
N ASP A 18 -22.17 19.83 10.52
CA ASP A 18 -23.49 20.17 11.08
C ASP A 18 -24.45 18.99 10.86
N LEU A 19 -24.92 18.42 11.93
CA LEU A 19 -26.31 18.03 12.03
C LEU A 19 -26.76 18.04 13.50
N ALA A 20 -27.80 18.83 13.73
CA ALA A 20 -28.31 19.20 15.02
C ALA A 20 -29.02 18.07 15.79
N ALA A 21 -29.02 18.26 17.10
CA ALA A 21 -29.56 17.45 18.18
C ALA A 21 -31.03 17.06 18.04
N GLN A 22 -31.32 15.81 18.38
CA GLN A 22 -32.61 15.40 18.94
C GLN A 22 -32.36 14.82 20.34
N THR A 23 -32.91 15.48 21.31
CA THR A 23 -32.82 15.17 22.74
C THR A 23 -33.82 14.08 23.09
N ILE A 24 -33.33 12.89 23.42
CA ILE A 24 -34.09 11.90 24.19
C ILE A 24 -33.27 11.65 25.44
N ALA A 25 -33.84 12.01 26.61
CA ALA A 25 -33.23 11.80 27.90
C ALA A 25 -33.11 10.30 28.20
N PRO A 26 -31.92 9.75 28.50
CA PRO A 26 -31.77 8.39 28.90
C PRO A 26 -31.60 8.23 30.39
N ASP A 27 -32.22 7.17 30.88
CA ASP A 27 -32.05 6.56 32.17
C ASP A 27 -30.56 6.32 32.49
N THR A 28 -30.07 6.98 33.54
CA THR A 28 -28.65 7.05 33.91
C THR A 28 -28.32 6.11 35.06
N GLN A 29 -28.60 4.83 34.97
CA GLN A 29 -28.02 3.89 35.95
C GLN A 29 -27.73 2.54 35.29
N ASN A 30 -26.45 2.30 35.07
CA ASN A 30 -25.80 1.05 34.65
C ASN A 30 -25.24 1.00 33.24
N ARG A 31 -24.40 1.97 32.86
CA ARG A 31 -23.45 1.76 31.76
C ARG A 31 -22.11 1.32 32.34
N PRO A 32 -21.59 0.13 32.00
CA PRO A 32 -20.18 -0.14 32.20
C PRO A 32 -19.40 0.94 31.44
N SER A 33 -18.54 1.66 32.15
CA SER A 33 -17.60 2.61 31.57
C SER A 33 -16.65 1.85 30.62
N ILE A 34 -17.02 1.80 29.35
CA ILE A 34 -16.05 1.40 28.32
C ILE A 34 -15.04 2.54 28.27
N SER A 35 -13.91 2.32 28.93
CA SER A 35 -12.75 3.19 28.79
C SER A 35 -12.33 3.14 27.32
N THR A 36 -12.81 4.09 26.53
CA THR A 36 -12.29 4.36 25.18
C THR A 36 -10.97 5.10 25.36
N SER A 37 -9.95 4.40 25.89
CA SER A 37 -8.59 4.87 25.74
C SER A 37 -8.30 4.89 24.23
N ALA A 38 -7.93 6.07 23.71
CA ALA A 38 -7.44 6.19 22.34
C ALA A 38 -6.35 5.12 22.12
N PRO A 39 -6.38 4.39 21.00
CA PRO A 39 -5.38 3.35 20.75
C PRO A 39 -3.98 3.96 20.90
N ALA A 40 -3.12 3.25 21.64
CA ALA A 40 -1.75 3.66 21.86
C ALA A 40 -1.06 3.90 20.52
N PRO A 41 -0.22 4.95 20.40
CA PRO A 41 0.48 5.24 19.17
C PRO A 41 1.42 4.08 18.82
N VAL A 42 1.39 3.63 17.57
CA VAL A 42 2.25 2.54 17.04
C VAL A 42 3.72 2.91 17.28
N ALA A 43 4.47 2.08 18.00
CA ALA A 43 5.90 2.32 18.23
C ALA A 43 6.73 1.78 17.03
N MET A 44 7.89 2.38 16.75
CA MET A 44 8.73 1.98 15.62
C MET A 44 9.23 0.53 15.74
N GLN A 45 9.49 0.05 16.94
CA GLN A 45 9.85 -1.34 17.20
C GLN A 45 8.75 -2.33 16.78
N ASP A 46 7.48 -1.94 16.99
CA ASP A 46 6.33 -2.75 16.60
C ASP A 46 6.20 -2.79 15.06
N VAL A 47 6.48 -1.67 14.38
CA VAL A 47 6.49 -1.60 12.91
C VAL A 47 7.44 -2.64 12.29
N ILE A 48 8.64 -2.78 12.88
CA ILE A 48 9.63 -3.75 12.38
C ILE A 48 9.21 -5.19 12.71
N ALA A 49 8.72 -5.42 13.95
CA ALA A 49 8.26 -6.75 14.36
C ALA A 49 7.05 -7.21 13.53
N ASP A 50 6.12 -6.31 13.25
CA ASP A 50 4.93 -6.58 12.44
C ASP A 50 5.30 -6.87 10.98
N ALA A 51 6.32 -6.21 10.41
CA ALA A 51 6.79 -6.48 9.06
C ALA A 51 7.18 -7.97 8.88
N ILE A 52 7.76 -8.60 9.91
CA ILE A 52 8.08 -10.04 9.89
C ILE A 52 6.79 -10.89 9.86
N GLN A 53 5.76 -10.48 10.60
CA GLN A 53 4.47 -11.18 10.61
C GLN A 53 3.73 -11.01 9.27
N ASP A 54 3.92 -9.88 8.59
CA ASP A 54 3.29 -9.60 7.29
C ASP A 54 3.76 -10.58 6.20
N PHE A 55 5.00 -11.09 6.29
CA PHE A 55 5.46 -12.17 5.41
C PHE A 55 4.63 -13.45 5.56
N LYS A 56 4.10 -13.76 6.75
CA LYS A 56 3.23 -14.91 6.97
C LYS A 56 1.84 -14.75 6.33
N ARG A 57 1.45 -13.52 6.01
CA ARG A 57 0.18 -13.21 5.33
C ARG A 57 0.28 -13.24 3.80
N ILE A 58 1.50 -13.29 3.26
CA ILE A 58 1.72 -13.38 1.80
C ILE A 58 1.06 -14.64 1.21
N PRO A 59 1.18 -15.85 1.81
CA PRO A 59 0.54 -17.05 1.26
C PRO A 59 -0.99 -17.04 1.49
N SER A 60 -1.70 -16.13 0.85
CA SER A 60 -3.16 -16.15 0.77
C SER A 60 -3.60 -16.40 -0.67
N TRP A 61 -4.77 -17.03 -0.86
CA TRP A 61 -5.29 -17.31 -2.19
C TRP A 61 -5.37 -16.06 -3.08
N THR A 62 -5.77 -14.92 -2.51
CA THR A 62 -5.82 -13.65 -3.24
C THR A 62 -4.43 -13.17 -3.66
N ASN A 63 -3.45 -13.26 -2.77
CA ASN A 63 -2.09 -12.85 -3.11
C ASN A 63 -1.44 -13.80 -4.12
N ILE A 64 -1.69 -15.10 -4.00
CA ILE A 64 -1.26 -16.10 -4.99
C ILE A 64 -1.89 -15.79 -6.35
N ALA A 65 -3.19 -15.50 -6.40
CA ALA A 65 -3.86 -15.12 -7.65
C ALA A 65 -3.28 -13.84 -8.27
N ILE A 66 -2.96 -12.83 -7.46
CA ILE A 66 -2.33 -11.58 -7.94
C ILE A 66 -0.92 -11.87 -8.50
N LEU A 67 -0.11 -12.66 -7.80
CA LEU A 67 1.22 -13.03 -8.30
C LEU A 67 1.14 -13.89 -9.55
N ALA A 68 0.19 -14.81 -9.62
CA ALA A 68 -0.05 -15.62 -10.82
C ALA A 68 -0.49 -14.75 -12.01
N ALA A 69 -1.43 -13.82 -11.79
CA ALA A 69 -1.84 -12.86 -12.83
C ALA A 69 -0.68 -11.95 -13.27
N GLY A 70 0.14 -11.47 -12.32
CA GLY A 70 1.35 -10.71 -12.62
C GLY A 70 2.39 -11.52 -13.40
N GLY A 71 2.57 -12.79 -13.03
CA GLY A 71 3.45 -13.74 -13.75
C GLY A 71 2.98 -14.03 -15.17
N LEU A 72 1.67 -14.28 -15.35
CA LEU A 72 1.07 -14.43 -16.68
C LEU A 72 1.21 -13.15 -17.50
N GLY A 73 0.91 -11.97 -16.90
CA GLY A 73 1.10 -10.69 -17.57
C GLY A 73 2.56 -10.43 -17.97
N ALA A 74 3.51 -10.82 -17.13
CA ALA A 74 4.93 -10.74 -17.45
C ALA A 74 5.32 -11.71 -18.57
N ALA A 75 4.82 -12.95 -18.55
CA ALA A 75 5.08 -13.94 -19.60
C ALA A 75 4.52 -13.50 -20.96
N MET A 76 3.29 -12.96 -20.98
CA MET A 76 2.68 -12.39 -22.17
C MET A 76 3.43 -11.14 -22.65
N GLY A 77 3.81 -10.25 -21.74
CA GLY A 77 4.56 -9.02 -22.02
C GLY A 77 5.98 -9.29 -22.53
N HIS A 78 6.55 -10.44 -22.18
CA HIS A 78 7.93 -10.81 -22.56
C HIS A 78 8.14 -10.83 -24.08
N THR A 79 7.14 -11.26 -24.84
CA THR A 79 7.20 -11.28 -26.31
C THR A 79 7.32 -9.87 -26.90
N SER A 80 6.79 -8.87 -26.21
CA SER A 80 6.78 -7.45 -26.62
C SER A 80 7.89 -6.62 -25.96
N ASP A 81 8.69 -7.19 -25.08
CA ASP A 81 9.69 -6.46 -24.28
C ASP A 81 10.63 -5.60 -25.12
N ARG A 82 11.20 -6.20 -26.18
CA ARG A 82 12.16 -5.48 -27.03
C ARG A 82 11.50 -4.38 -27.86
N SER A 83 10.34 -4.66 -28.46
CA SER A 83 9.63 -3.67 -29.28
C SER A 83 9.16 -2.48 -28.45
N VAL A 84 8.58 -2.72 -27.27
CA VAL A 84 8.14 -1.67 -26.34
C VAL A 84 9.33 -0.88 -25.82
N SER A 85 10.41 -1.53 -25.40
CA SER A 85 11.61 -0.85 -24.94
C SER A 85 12.20 0.06 -26.02
N THR A 86 12.29 -0.41 -27.26
CA THR A 86 12.81 0.37 -28.39
C THR A 86 11.88 1.56 -28.72
N ALA A 87 10.57 1.34 -28.77
CA ALA A 87 9.61 2.38 -29.08
C ALA A 87 9.60 3.51 -28.04
N MET A 88 9.68 3.16 -26.75
CA MET A 88 9.65 4.15 -25.68
C MET A 88 10.97 4.90 -25.52
N SER A 89 12.10 4.21 -25.61
CA SER A 89 13.42 4.81 -25.37
C SER A 89 13.95 5.67 -26.52
N GLY A 90 13.37 5.57 -27.69
CA GLY A 90 13.77 6.37 -28.88
C GLY A 90 13.24 7.82 -28.88
N SER A 91 12.35 8.20 -27.95
CA SER A 91 11.69 9.49 -27.93
C SER A 91 12.29 10.43 -26.89
N GLN A 92 12.93 11.52 -27.34
CA GLN A 92 13.44 12.56 -26.45
C GLN A 92 12.33 13.28 -25.68
N ARG A 93 11.13 13.43 -26.28
CA ARG A 93 9.97 14.02 -25.60
C ARG A 93 9.50 13.18 -24.42
N LEU A 94 9.51 11.85 -24.56
CA LEU A 94 9.18 10.95 -23.46
C LEU A 94 10.23 11.03 -22.34
N GLY A 95 11.51 11.22 -22.66
CA GLY A 95 12.58 11.43 -21.66
C GLY A 95 12.30 12.63 -20.75
N THR A 96 11.85 13.75 -21.33
CA THR A 96 11.47 14.94 -20.54
C THR A 96 10.26 14.66 -19.66
N VAL A 97 9.22 13.98 -20.19
CA VAL A 97 8.00 13.67 -19.45
C VAL A 97 8.29 12.71 -18.29
N PHE A 98 9.14 11.71 -18.51
CA PHE A 98 9.41 10.66 -17.53
C PHE A 98 10.60 10.94 -16.59
N GLY A 99 11.28 12.08 -16.74
CA GLY A 99 12.52 12.38 -15.99
C GLY A 99 12.39 12.39 -14.46
N LEU A 100 11.20 12.62 -13.92
CA LEU A 100 10.95 12.56 -12.47
C LEU A 100 10.74 11.13 -11.95
N GLY A 101 10.46 10.15 -12.84
CA GLY A 101 10.09 8.81 -12.43
C GLY A 101 11.20 8.05 -11.69
N GLU A 102 12.46 8.29 -12.04
CA GLU A 102 13.60 7.67 -11.36
C GLU A 102 13.72 8.15 -9.91
N THR A 103 13.73 9.46 -9.71
CA THR A 103 13.93 10.03 -8.38
C THR A 103 12.74 9.80 -7.47
N ALA A 104 11.54 10.14 -7.92
CA ALA A 104 10.32 10.06 -7.12
C ALA A 104 9.85 8.62 -6.88
N GLY A 105 10.08 7.72 -7.86
CA GLY A 105 9.73 6.30 -7.76
C GLY A 105 10.80 5.44 -7.07
N GLY A 106 11.98 6.00 -6.76
CA GLY A 106 13.08 5.25 -6.15
C GLY A 106 12.77 4.78 -4.74
N ALA A 107 13.27 3.60 -4.37
CA ALA A 107 13.05 3.00 -3.06
C ALA A 107 13.44 3.92 -1.89
N ARG A 108 14.54 4.66 -2.02
CA ARG A 108 14.97 5.63 -1.00
C ARG A 108 13.93 6.74 -0.81
N MET A 109 13.43 7.33 -1.90
CA MET A 109 12.43 8.40 -1.83
C MET A 109 11.12 7.89 -1.27
N GLN A 110 10.68 6.70 -1.66
CA GLN A 110 9.49 6.05 -1.13
C GLN A 110 9.62 5.79 0.37
N LEU A 111 10.77 5.29 0.83
CA LEU A 111 11.04 5.08 2.25
C LEU A 111 11.10 6.39 3.03
N PHE A 112 11.74 7.45 2.51
CA PHE A 112 11.73 8.76 3.16
C PHE A 112 10.32 9.34 3.26
N GLY A 113 9.50 9.18 2.24
CA GLY A 113 8.08 9.56 2.27
C GLY A 113 7.30 8.80 3.35
N ALA A 114 7.52 7.50 3.47
CA ALA A 114 6.90 6.65 4.49
C ALA A 114 7.32 7.05 5.90
N LEU A 115 8.63 7.22 6.14
CA LEU A 115 9.18 7.68 7.42
C LEU A 115 8.68 9.09 7.78
N GLY A 116 8.63 10.00 6.81
CA GLY A 116 8.09 11.35 7.01
C GLY A 116 6.61 11.32 7.40
N THR A 117 5.80 10.50 6.73
CA THR A 117 4.38 10.32 7.07
C THR A 117 4.21 9.79 8.49
N TYR A 118 4.98 8.76 8.85
CA TYR A 118 4.98 8.21 10.21
C TYR A 118 5.38 9.28 11.25
N ALA A 119 6.47 10.00 11.01
CA ALA A 119 6.98 11.03 11.92
C ALA A 119 5.96 12.18 12.11
N VAL A 120 5.38 12.69 11.02
CA VAL A 120 4.33 13.72 11.09
C VAL A 120 3.16 13.23 11.92
N GLY A 121 2.63 12.02 11.67
CA GLY A 121 1.53 11.47 12.45
C GLY A 121 1.88 11.29 13.92
N ARG A 122 3.10 10.81 14.20
CA ARG A 122 3.56 10.55 15.57
C ARG A 122 3.76 11.81 16.39
N PHE A 123 4.38 12.84 15.81
CA PHE A 123 4.66 14.10 16.50
C PHE A 123 3.47 15.05 16.56
N SER A 124 2.53 14.98 15.61
CA SER A 124 1.31 15.78 15.62
C SER A 124 0.16 15.15 16.42
N GLY A 125 0.35 13.94 16.98
CA GLY A 125 -0.69 13.22 17.71
C GLY A 125 -1.80 12.62 16.81
N HIS A 126 -1.63 12.60 15.49
CA HIS A 126 -2.60 12.06 14.56
C HIS A 126 -2.35 10.56 14.33
N ASN A 127 -2.92 9.71 15.17
CA ASN A 127 -2.70 8.25 15.15
C ASN A 127 -2.99 7.63 13.79
N LYS A 128 -4.02 8.07 13.05
CA LYS A 128 -4.32 7.55 11.71
C LYS A 128 -3.16 7.80 10.73
N ILE A 129 -2.57 8.99 10.74
CA ILE A 129 -1.43 9.33 9.86
C ILE A 129 -0.20 8.50 10.25
N ALA A 130 0.04 8.32 11.56
CA ALA A 130 1.12 7.46 12.04
C ALA A 130 0.94 6.01 11.60
N THR A 131 -0.29 5.47 11.65
CA THR A 131 -0.60 4.11 11.17
C THR A 131 -0.36 3.98 9.68
N ILE A 132 -0.83 4.92 8.86
CA ILE A 132 -0.56 4.93 7.42
C ILE A 132 0.96 4.93 7.15
N GLY A 133 1.71 5.78 7.87
CA GLY A 133 3.17 5.81 7.76
C GLY A 133 3.84 4.48 8.14
N ALA A 134 3.35 3.81 9.18
CA ALA A 134 3.80 2.48 9.58
C ALA A 134 3.53 1.44 8.48
N ASP A 135 2.31 1.41 7.93
CA ASP A 135 1.94 0.50 6.85
C ASP A 135 2.75 0.75 5.57
N LEU A 136 3.05 2.01 5.26
CA LEU A 136 3.94 2.36 4.17
C LEU A 136 5.35 1.80 4.41
N ILE A 137 5.94 1.96 5.60
CA ILE A 137 7.27 1.42 5.95
C ILE A 137 7.27 -0.11 5.81
N GLN A 138 6.30 -0.79 6.41
CA GLN A 138 6.17 -2.25 6.36
C GLN A 138 6.04 -2.74 4.91
N SER A 139 5.20 -2.08 4.10
CA SER A 139 5.03 -2.45 2.69
C SER A 139 6.31 -2.28 1.86
N GLN A 140 7.13 -1.25 2.16
CA GLN A 140 8.44 -1.08 1.53
C GLN A 140 9.40 -2.23 1.90
N ILE A 141 9.43 -2.64 3.17
CA ILE A 141 10.27 -3.76 3.62
C ILE A 141 9.86 -5.04 2.88
N VAL A 142 8.57 -5.37 2.85
CA VAL A 142 8.06 -6.57 2.19
C VAL A 142 8.34 -6.53 0.69
N ALA A 143 8.00 -5.43 0.00
CA ALA A 143 8.19 -5.28 -1.44
C ALA A 143 9.67 -5.39 -1.84
N GLN A 144 10.56 -4.73 -1.10
CA GLN A 144 12.00 -4.76 -1.37
C GLN A 144 12.59 -6.14 -1.12
N SER A 145 12.22 -6.81 -0.03
CA SER A 145 12.71 -8.15 0.29
C SER A 145 12.30 -9.16 -0.79
N MET A 146 11.03 -9.16 -1.20
CA MET A 146 10.54 -10.03 -2.28
C MET A 146 11.27 -9.73 -3.60
N THR A 147 11.38 -8.44 -3.94
CA THR A 147 12.06 -8.00 -5.16
C THR A 147 13.53 -8.42 -5.17
N ALA A 148 14.25 -8.22 -4.06
CA ALA A 148 15.67 -8.58 -3.95
C ALA A 148 15.88 -10.09 -4.06
N ALA A 149 15.07 -10.90 -3.39
CA ALA A 149 15.15 -12.36 -3.47
C ALA A 149 15.00 -12.87 -4.91
N ILE A 150 13.99 -12.35 -5.63
CA ILE A 150 13.74 -12.76 -7.02
C ILE A 150 14.84 -12.23 -7.96
N LYS A 151 15.30 -10.99 -7.77
CA LYS A 151 16.42 -10.42 -8.56
C LYS A 151 17.67 -11.29 -8.51
N MET A 152 18.06 -11.70 -7.31
CA MET A 152 19.24 -12.54 -7.11
C MET A 152 19.08 -13.92 -7.75
N SER A 153 17.87 -14.47 -7.73
CA SER A 153 17.58 -15.79 -8.31
C SER A 153 17.51 -15.77 -9.84
N VAL A 154 16.94 -14.72 -10.44
CA VAL A 154 16.69 -14.65 -11.89
C VAL A 154 17.87 -14.03 -12.65
N ASN A 155 18.52 -13.04 -12.08
CA ASN A 155 19.69 -12.33 -12.65
C ASN A 155 19.55 -11.97 -14.15
N ARG A 156 18.39 -11.41 -14.52
CA ARG A 156 18.08 -11.03 -15.91
C ARG A 156 18.87 -9.79 -16.34
N THR A 157 19.41 -9.79 -17.56
CA THR A 157 20.05 -8.62 -18.17
C THR A 157 19.00 -7.57 -18.56
N ARG A 158 19.29 -6.28 -18.30
CA ARG A 158 18.45 -5.12 -18.63
C ARG A 158 18.57 -4.74 -20.11
N PRO A 159 17.65 -3.87 -20.61
CA PRO A 159 17.79 -3.28 -21.94
C PRO A 159 19.09 -2.49 -22.14
N ASP A 160 19.68 -1.92 -21.07
CA ASP A 160 20.96 -1.16 -21.09
C ASP A 160 22.20 -2.06 -20.97
N GLY A 161 22.03 -3.38 -20.87
CA GLY A 161 23.12 -4.36 -20.73
C GLY A 161 23.55 -4.65 -19.31
N THR A 162 23.08 -3.90 -18.29
CA THR A 162 23.40 -4.17 -16.88
C THR A 162 22.55 -5.34 -16.33
N GLN A 163 22.92 -5.88 -15.15
CA GLN A 163 22.25 -7.03 -14.56
C GLN A 163 21.05 -6.64 -13.68
N TYR A 164 20.29 -7.67 -13.24
CA TYR A 164 19.19 -7.56 -12.28
C TYR A 164 17.97 -6.77 -12.78
N SER A 165 17.54 -7.05 -14.02
CA SER A 165 16.36 -6.44 -14.60
C SER A 165 15.06 -6.88 -13.91
N PHE A 166 14.86 -8.18 -13.73
CA PHE A 166 13.60 -8.74 -13.24
C PHE A 166 13.62 -9.04 -11.75
N PRO A 167 12.58 -8.65 -11.01
CA PRO A 167 11.53 -7.71 -11.36
C PRO A 167 11.92 -6.25 -11.09
N SER A 168 11.08 -5.29 -11.52
CA SER A 168 11.33 -3.86 -11.30
C SER A 168 11.13 -3.44 -9.86
N GLY A 169 12.20 -2.97 -9.19
CA GLY A 169 12.13 -2.48 -7.81
C GLY A 169 11.34 -1.16 -7.69
N HIS A 170 11.47 -0.24 -8.65
CA HIS A 170 10.69 1.00 -8.67
C HIS A 170 9.19 0.72 -8.78
N SER A 171 8.78 -0.21 -9.65
CA SER A 171 7.38 -0.61 -9.76
C SER A 171 6.90 -1.25 -8.47
N SER A 172 7.66 -2.17 -7.86
CA SER A 172 7.20 -2.85 -6.65
C SER A 172 6.96 -1.87 -5.49
N VAL A 173 7.87 -0.92 -5.25
CA VAL A 173 7.72 0.02 -4.13
C VAL A 173 6.62 1.05 -4.37
N THR A 174 6.46 1.55 -5.60
CA THR A 174 5.40 2.54 -5.90
C THR A 174 4.01 1.93 -5.91
N PHE A 175 3.85 0.70 -6.43
CA PHE A 175 2.59 -0.03 -6.35
C PHE A 175 2.26 -0.47 -4.91
N ALA A 176 3.27 -0.77 -4.06
CA ALA A 176 3.05 -1.01 -2.64
C ALA A 176 2.51 0.23 -1.94
N THR A 177 3.13 1.40 -2.16
CA THR A 177 2.63 2.69 -1.67
C THR A 177 1.20 2.96 -2.15
N ALA A 178 0.93 2.79 -3.45
CA ALA A 178 -0.40 3.04 -4.00
C ALA A 178 -1.46 2.12 -3.37
N THR A 179 -1.12 0.86 -3.12
CA THR A 179 -2.02 -0.11 -2.50
C THR A 179 -2.32 0.25 -1.05
N VAL A 180 -1.33 0.62 -0.25
CA VAL A 180 -1.54 1.08 1.13
C VAL A 180 -2.44 2.32 1.13
N LEU A 181 -2.12 3.33 0.34
CA LEU A 181 -2.93 4.55 0.26
C LEU A 181 -4.37 4.28 -0.18
N GLN A 182 -4.58 3.38 -1.14
CA GLN A 182 -5.92 2.98 -1.58
C GLN A 182 -6.69 2.29 -0.45
N ARG A 183 -6.06 1.42 0.31
CA ARG A 183 -6.72 0.66 1.37
C ARG A 183 -7.04 1.52 2.60
N ASP A 184 -6.17 2.45 2.95
CA ASP A 184 -6.33 3.29 4.14
C ASP A 184 -7.14 4.57 3.89
N LEU A 185 -7.08 5.10 2.67
CA LEU A 185 -7.70 6.38 2.30
C LEU A 185 -8.79 6.25 1.21
N GLY A 186 -8.98 5.04 0.67
CA GLY A 186 -9.99 4.75 -0.33
C GLY A 186 -9.58 5.12 -1.76
N TRP A 187 -10.50 4.86 -2.72
CA TRP A 187 -10.21 4.98 -4.15
C TRP A 187 -9.97 6.41 -4.64
N LYS A 188 -10.49 7.41 -3.96
CA LYS A 188 -10.24 8.83 -4.31
C LYS A 188 -8.75 9.17 -4.27
N VAL A 189 -8.01 8.58 -3.32
CA VAL A 189 -6.55 8.70 -3.22
C VAL A 189 -5.84 7.58 -4.00
N GLY A 190 -6.43 6.39 -4.02
CA GLY A 190 -5.87 5.24 -4.71
C GLY A 190 -5.70 5.45 -6.21
N ILE A 191 -6.69 6.01 -6.91
CA ILE A 191 -6.61 6.24 -8.36
C ILE A 191 -5.39 7.09 -8.75
N PRO A 192 -5.18 8.30 -8.20
CA PRO A 192 -3.97 9.07 -8.51
C PRO A 192 -2.68 8.39 -8.07
N ALA A 193 -2.68 7.63 -6.95
CA ALA A 193 -1.51 6.90 -6.49
C ALA A 193 -1.12 5.77 -7.47
N TYR A 194 -2.08 4.99 -7.96
CA TYR A 194 -1.83 3.98 -9.00
C TYR A 194 -1.45 4.62 -10.34
N GLY A 195 -2.03 5.77 -10.69
CA GLY A 195 -1.61 6.56 -11.85
C GLY A 195 -0.14 6.94 -11.76
N PHE A 196 0.30 7.43 -10.59
CA PHE A 196 1.72 7.74 -10.34
C PHE A 196 2.61 6.49 -10.40
N ALA A 197 2.18 5.36 -9.81
CA ALA A 197 2.94 4.11 -9.87
C ALA A 197 3.10 3.61 -11.31
N THR A 198 2.06 3.75 -12.14
CA THR A 198 2.10 3.43 -13.58
C THR A 198 3.04 4.36 -14.34
N TYR A 199 3.02 5.66 -14.04
CA TYR A 199 3.95 6.63 -14.59
C TYR A 199 5.41 6.25 -14.27
N VAL A 200 5.70 5.90 -13.00
CA VAL A 200 7.04 5.42 -12.61
C VAL A 200 7.41 4.15 -13.36
N ALA A 201 6.50 3.17 -13.48
CA ALA A 201 6.75 1.95 -14.22
C ALA A 201 7.12 2.22 -15.69
N ALA A 202 6.38 3.12 -16.35
CA ALA A 202 6.65 3.56 -17.73
C ALA A 202 8.01 4.27 -17.85
N SER A 203 8.39 5.10 -16.87
CA SER A 203 9.70 5.75 -16.86
C SER A 203 10.85 4.75 -16.87
N ARG A 204 10.69 3.60 -16.17
CA ARG A 204 11.75 2.57 -16.13
C ARG A 204 11.97 1.88 -17.48
N ILE A 205 10.91 1.76 -18.29
CA ILE A 205 11.02 1.23 -19.66
C ILE A 205 11.71 2.27 -20.55
N GLN A 206 11.28 3.52 -20.45
CA GLN A 206 11.85 4.64 -21.22
C GLN A 206 13.36 4.80 -20.95
N ASP A 207 13.79 4.67 -19.71
CA ASP A 207 15.21 4.78 -19.29
C ASP A 207 16.04 3.52 -19.59
N LYS A 208 15.49 2.52 -20.29
CA LYS A 208 16.16 1.24 -20.58
C LYS A 208 16.60 0.45 -19.35
N ARG A 209 15.98 0.74 -18.18
CA ARG A 209 16.33 0.06 -16.92
C ARG A 209 15.58 -1.24 -16.74
N HIS A 210 14.38 -1.35 -17.32
CA HIS A 210 13.49 -2.50 -17.19
C HIS A 210 12.69 -2.74 -18.45
N PHE A 211 12.32 -4.00 -18.68
CA PHE A 211 11.36 -4.41 -19.70
C PHE A 211 9.92 -4.26 -19.19
N LEU A 212 8.94 -4.36 -20.12
CA LEU A 212 7.51 -4.36 -19.80
C LEU A 212 7.15 -5.50 -18.83
N SER A 213 7.67 -6.70 -19.07
CA SER A 213 7.46 -7.85 -18.17
C SER A 213 8.01 -7.63 -16.76
N ASP A 214 9.16 -6.93 -16.61
CA ASP A 214 9.76 -6.63 -15.30
C ASP A 214 8.89 -5.69 -14.48
N VAL A 215 8.31 -4.66 -15.11
CA VAL A 215 7.47 -3.68 -14.42
C VAL A 215 6.10 -4.26 -14.09
N ALA A 216 5.54 -5.12 -14.95
CA ALA A 216 4.26 -5.79 -14.71
C ALA A 216 4.33 -6.72 -13.50
N PHE A 217 5.37 -7.55 -13.42
CA PHE A 217 5.55 -8.42 -12.25
C PHE A 217 5.92 -7.63 -11.00
N GLY A 218 6.72 -6.57 -11.12
CA GLY A 218 7.03 -5.65 -10.03
C GLY A 218 5.77 -5.02 -9.45
N ALA A 219 4.80 -4.63 -10.29
CA ALA A 219 3.52 -4.10 -9.85
C ALA A 219 2.73 -5.14 -9.02
N ALA A 220 2.69 -6.41 -9.45
CA ALA A 220 2.04 -7.49 -8.70
C ALA A 220 2.68 -7.70 -7.32
N ILE A 221 4.02 -7.70 -7.23
CA ILE A 221 4.73 -7.75 -5.94
C ILE A 221 4.32 -6.58 -5.05
N GLY A 222 4.27 -5.36 -5.59
CA GLY A 222 3.88 -4.17 -4.84
C GLY A 222 2.46 -4.26 -4.30
N ILE A 223 1.51 -4.70 -5.13
CA ILE A 223 0.12 -4.89 -4.71
C ILE A 223 0.04 -5.92 -3.58
N VAL A 224 0.73 -7.05 -3.70
CA VAL A 224 0.76 -8.09 -2.66
C VAL A 224 1.37 -7.55 -1.37
N ALA A 225 2.49 -6.83 -1.44
CA ALA A 225 3.14 -6.24 -0.27
C ALA A 225 2.22 -5.25 0.44
N GLY A 226 1.61 -4.29 -0.27
CA GLY A 226 0.67 -3.33 0.32
C GLY A 226 -0.58 -3.99 0.91
N ARG A 227 -1.09 -5.06 0.28
CA ARG A 227 -2.20 -5.84 0.83
C ARG A 227 -1.83 -6.59 2.09
N SER A 228 -0.66 -7.21 2.15
CA SER A 228 -0.23 -8.03 3.28
C SER A 228 -0.15 -7.24 4.58
N VAL A 229 0.31 -5.99 4.53
CA VAL A 229 0.43 -5.11 5.70
C VAL A 229 -0.89 -4.50 6.13
N THR A 230 -1.88 -4.41 5.25
CA THR A 230 -3.18 -3.79 5.52
C THR A 230 -4.32 -4.79 5.77
N VAL A 231 -4.08 -6.09 5.60
CA VAL A 231 -5.08 -7.14 5.89
C VAL A 231 -5.32 -7.23 7.40
N GLY A 232 -6.60 -7.22 7.78
CA GLY A 232 -7.01 -7.25 9.18
C GLY A 232 -7.07 -5.88 9.85
N LYS A 233 -6.57 -4.82 9.21
CA LYS A 233 -6.78 -3.44 9.64
C LYS A 233 -8.04 -2.92 8.95
N GLY A 234 -9.15 -2.96 9.68
CA GLY A 234 -10.45 -2.50 9.16
C GLY A 234 -11.35 -3.60 8.58
N ASP A 235 -10.99 -4.85 8.67
CA ASP A 235 -11.90 -5.93 8.34
C ASP A 235 -12.98 -6.04 9.41
N THR A 236 -14.23 -6.04 8.97
CA THR A 236 -15.40 -6.25 9.82
C THR A 236 -15.31 -7.65 10.43
N LYS A 237 -15.11 -7.74 11.71
CA LYS A 237 -15.13 -9.03 12.41
C LYS A 237 -16.57 -9.30 12.83
N PHE A 238 -17.13 -10.40 12.34
CA PHE A 238 -18.38 -10.94 12.85
C PHE A 238 -18.05 -11.97 13.93
N ALA A 239 -18.59 -11.79 15.12
CA ALA A 239 -18.63 -12.83 16.14
C ALA A 239 -20.05 -13.41 16.16
N VAL A 240 -20.13 -14.71 15.98
CA VAL A 240 -21.36 -15.47 16.17
C VAL A 240 -21.22 -16.25 17.46
N ALA A 241 -22.07 -15.98 18.42
CA ALA A 241 -22.04 -16.67 19.70
C ALA A 241 -23.46 -17.17 20.07
N PRO A 242 -23.59 -18.34 20.68
CA PRO A 242 -24.85 -18.74 21.27
C PRO A 242 -25.20 -17.76 22.39
N SER A 243 -26.44 -17.27 22.39
CA SER A 243 -26.97 -16.40 23.45
C SER A 243 -28.10 -17.11 24.17
N ALA A 244 -28.09 -17.05 25.51
CA ALA A 244 -29.19 -17.51 26.33
C ALA A 244 -30.08 -16.29 26.67
N THR A 245 -31.36 -16.37 26.34
CA THR A 245 -32.37 -15.39 26.75
C THR A 245 -33.36 -16.04 27.71
N PRO A 246 -33.97 -15.30 28.64
CA PRO A 246 -35.06 -15.84 29.47
C PRO A 246 -36.20 -16.27 28.55
N GLY A 247 -36.36 -17.62 28.40
CA GLY A 247 -37.39 -18.20 27.53
C GLY A 247 -36.89 -18.93 26.28
N GLY A 248 -35.57 -18.98 26.03
CA GLY A 248 -35.00 -19.75 24.91
C GLY A 248 -33.53 -19.43 24.59
N GLY A 249 -32.92 -20.30 23.79
CA GLY A 249 -31.58 -20.08 23.21
C GLY A 249 -31.69 -19.33 21.89
N GLY A 250 -30.76 -18.41 21.65
CA GLY A 250 -30.64 -17.64 20.41
C GLY A 250 -29.20 -17.65 19.89
N ILE A 251 -29.00 -17.12 18.70
CA ILE A 251 -27.69 -16.85 18.12
C ILE A 251 -27.50 -15.34 18.07
N SER A 252 -26.49 -14.83 18.76
CA SER A 252 -26.12 -13.41 18.68
C SER A 252 -25.09 -13.19 17.57
N PHE A 253 -25.36 -12.19 16.73
CA PHE A 253 -24.41 -11.68 15.76
C PHE A 253 -23.84 -10.38 16.29
N THR A 254 -22.57 -10.36 16.65
CA THR A 254 -21.89 -9.16 17.08
C THR A 254 -21.03 -8.66 15.93
N TRP A 255 -21.33 -7.46 15.47
CA TRP A 255 -20.50 -6.75 14.51
C TRP A 255 -19.51 -5.89 15.26
N LEU A 256 -18.23 -6.27 15.22
CA LEU A 256 -17.13 -5.44 15.68
C LEU A 256 -16.66 -4.61 14.49
N GLY A 257 -17.33 -3.49 14.23
CA GLY A 257 -16.86 -2.53 13.25
C GLY A 257 -15.54 -1.95 13.72
N SER A 258 -14.50 -1.94 12.87
CA SER A 258 -13.33 -1.13 13.15
C SER A 258 -13.73 0.33 12.93
N SER A 259 -13.60 1.17 13.96
CA SER A 259 -13.59 2.60 13.80
C SER A 259 -12.36 2.98 12.99
N ARG A 260 -12.57 3.37 11.73
CA ARG A 260 -11.54 4.04 10.93
C ARG A 260 -11.40 5.48 11.36
#